data_8d4c4cc261b0cefaf355e942d9e8b11c
#
_entry.id   8d4c4cc261b0cefaf355e942d9e8b11c
#
_cell.length_a   1.000
_cell.length_b   1.000
_cell.length_c   1.000
_cell.angle_alpha   90.00
_cell.angle_beta   90.00
_cell.angle_gamma   90.00
#
_symmetry.space_group_name_H-M   'P 1'
#
loop_
_entity.id
_entity.type
_entity.pdbx_description
1 polymer ?
#
loop_
_entity_poly.entity_id
_entity_poly.type
_entity_poly.pdbx_seq_one_letter_code
_entity_poly.pdbx_strand_id
1 'polypeptide(L)'
;MARKLARTIFAASALALGASAAAAQVSDDVVRIGVLADMSGIYSDLSGKGAVEAVKMAAEDFGGNVLGKKIEVIFADHLNKPDVGAAKAREWFDTGGVDMINDLANSGVARAVAAVAKEKKRHIIVNGASNMGITNELCSPYAIHYAYDAYSLAHGTGKAVVEAGGKTWFFLTVDFAFGIGLEQQVSNVVRDFKGRVVGAARHPLATTDFSSYILQAQASKAEIIGIASTGADAVNAIRAAAEFGATKNQKLAALLLWIEDVHALGLPAAQGLMLTDAWYWDMNDDTRKFAQRFHDRVGKMPNMAQAADYSSTMLYLNAVKEAGTDDPDKVSAKMREMTVSDMFTKEGKVRVDGRFVHDMYLWQVKSPEESKKPWDYLKPVATIPAAQAFQPLSESKCDLVKK
;
A
#
# COMPACT_ATOMS: atom_id res chain seq x y z
N MET A 1 -37.81 42.03 -80.07
CA MET A 1 -37.10 40.77 -79.75
C MET A 1 -36.22 41.02 -78.58
N ALA A 2 -36.62 40.64 -77.33
CA ALA A 2 -35.90 40.87 -76.10
C ALA A 2 -35.65 39.55 -75.45
N ARG A 3 -34.36 39.15 -75.34
CA ARG A 3 -33.93 37.95 -74.59
C ARG A 3 -33.68 38.33 -73.12
N LYS A 4 -34.46 37.75 -72.19
CA LYS A 4 -34.24 37.80 -70.79
C LYS A 4 -33.11 36.82 -70.34
N LEU A 5 -32.05 37.33 -69.76
CA LEU A 5 -31.06 36.52 -69.04
C LEU A 5 -31.52 36.32 -67.60
N ALA A 6 -31.76 35.07 -67.24
CA ALA A 6 -31.99 34.68 -65.86
C ALA A 6 -30.61 34.46 -65.14
N ARG A 7 -30.35 35.19 -64.06
CA ARG A 7 -29.20 34.96 -63.14
C ARG A 7 -29.64 34.02 -62.06
N THR A 8 -29.05 32.82 -62.09
CA THR A 8 -29.20 31.83 -60.99
C THR A 8 -28.16 32.15 -59.90
N ILE A 9 -28.64 32.51 -58.74
CA ILE A 9 -27.79 32.71 -57.51
C ILE A 9 -27.65 31.35 -56.83
N PHE A 10 -26.44 30.77 -56.79
CA PHE A 10 -26.10 29.62 -55.93
C PHE A 10 -25.79 30.12 -54.52
N ALA A 11 -26.66 29.82 -53.57
CA ALA A 11 -26.40 30.01 -52.15
C ALA A 11 -25.60 28.80 -51.65
N ALA A 12 -24.31 28.99 -51.39
CA ALA A 12 -23.48 28.00 -50.71
C ALA A 12 -23.74 28.05 -49.22
N SER A 13 -24.51 27.09 -48.70
CA SER A 13 -24.68 26.89 -47.26
C SER A 13 -23.42 26.21 -46.69
N ALA A 14 -22.56 26.96 -46.01
CA ALA A 14 -21.47 26.43 -45.22
C ALA A 14 -22.03 25.77 -43.96
N LEU A 15 -22.08 24.43 -43.95
CA LEU A 15 -22.27 23.68 -42.67
C LEU A 15 -21.00 23.84 -41.83
N ALA A 16 -21.07 24.70 -40.80
CA ALA A 16 -20.10 24.70 -39.74
C ALA A 16 -20.32 23.45 -38.86
N LEU A 17 -19.52 22.39 -39.06
CA LEU A 17 -19.41 21.31 -38.08
C LEU A 17 -18.77 21.90 -36.83
N GLY A 18 -19.60 22.27 -35.86
CA GLY A 18 -19.17 22.56 -34.49
C GLY A 18 -18.70 21.26 -33.88
N ALA A 19 -17.38 21.06 -33.80
CA ALA A 19 -16.81 20.07 -32.91
C ALA A 19 -17.15 20.52 -31.47
N SER A 20 -18.21 19.96 -30.89
CA SER A 20 -18.48 20.06 -29.49
C SER A 20 -17.29 19.41 -28.79
N ALA A 21 -16.35 20.22 -28.28
CA ALA A 21 -15.39 19.74 -27.28
C ALA A 21 -16.26 19.15 -26.16
N ALA A 22 -16.18 17.83 -25.96
CA ALA A 22 -16.81 17.20 -24.81
C ALA A 22 -16.29 17.93 -23.57
N ALA A 23 -17.14 18.72 -22.94
CA ALA A 23 -16.76 19.43 -21.71
C ALA A 23 -16.35 18.37 -20.69
N ALA A 24 -15.21 18.57 -20.07
CA ALA A 24 -14.75 17.73 -18.97
C ALA A 24 -15.88 17.67 -17.92
N GLN A 25 -16.35 16.47 -17.64
CA GLN A 25 -17.51 16.27 -16.77
C GLN A 25 -17.06 15.60 -15.48
N VAL A 26 -17.03 16.38 -14.41
CA VAL A 26 -16.90 15.90 -13.03
C VAL A 26 -18.31 15.79 -12.46
N SER A 27 -18.59 14.73 -11.71
CA SER A 27 -19.93 14.35 -11.23
C SER A 27 -20.57 15.40 -10.33
N ASP A 28 -19.73 16.16 -9.60
CA ASP A 28 -20.12 17.33 -8.80
C ASP A 28 -19.07 18.46 -8.95
N ASP A 29 -19.07 19.46 -8.06
CA ASP A 29 -18.13 20.58 -8.15
C ASP A 29 -16.76 20.33 -7.48
N VAL A 30 -16.50 19.11 -7.00
CA VAL A 30 -15.33 18.75 -6.22
C VAL A 30 -14.87 17.35 -6.60
N VAL A 31 -13.55 17.13 -6.71
CA VAL A 31 -12.98 15.77 -6.69
C VAL A 31 -12.51 15.47 -5.27
N ARG A 32 -13.21 14.57 -4.59
CA ARG A 32 -13.01 14.32 -3.16
C ARG A 32 -12.30 13.02 -2.88
N ILE A 33 -11.18 13.11 -2.17
CA ILE A 33 -10.36 11.97 -1.76
C ILE A 33 -10.54 11.75 -0.27
N GLY A 34 -10.99 10.56 0.12
CA GLY A 34 -11.13 10.13 1.50
C GLY A 34 -9.93 9.32 1.98
N VAL A 35 -9.25 9.75 3.01
CA VAL A 35 -8.20 8.95 3.69
C VAL A 35 -8.84 8.21 4.86
N LEU A 36 -9.02 6.90 4.71
CA LEU A 36 -9.62 6.06 5.74
C LEU A 36 -8.53 5.27 6.46
N ALA A 37 -8.04 5.85 7.55
CA ALA A 37 -6.80 5.50 8.23
C ALA A 37 -7.03 4.97 9.64
N ASP A 38 -6.00 4.42 10.26
CA ASP A 38 -5.93 4.25 11.72
C ASP A 38 -5.38 5.54 12.34
N MET A 39 -6.26 6.39 12.89
CA MET A 39 -5.87 7.69 13.43
C MET A 39 -5.42 7.62 14.90
N SER A 40 -5.82 6.59 15.63
CA SER A 40 -5.67 6.53 17.09
C SER A 40 -5.19 5.20 17.65
N GLY A 41 -5.11 4.14 16.82
CA GLY A 41 -4.73 2.79 17.22
C GLY A 41 -3.24 2.50 17.03
N ILE A 42 -2.91 1.20 17.04
CA ILE A 42 -1.51 0.72 16.99
C ILE A 42 -0.82 0.95 15.65
N TYR A 43 -1.58 1.25 14.59
CA TYR A 43 -1.08 1.54 13.24
C TYR A 43 -1.10 3.05 12.92
N SER A 44 -1.39 3.91 13.92
CA SER A 44 -1.49 5.35 13.70
C SER A 44 -0.16 6.00 13.25
N ASP A 45 0.97 5.41 13.63
CA ASP A 45 2.29 5.90 13.21
C ASP A 45 2.61 5.57 11.75
N LEU A 46 2.18 4.40 11.27
CA LEU A 46 2.43 3.98 9.89
C LEU A 46 1.42 4.54 8.88
N SER A 47 0.24 4.89 9.33
CA SER A 47 -0.92 5.38 8.57
C SER A 47 -1.30 6.78 9.07
N GLY A 48 -2.43 6.94 9.72
CA GLY A 48 -2.86 8.07 10.52
C GLY A 48 -2.65 9.44 9.88
N LYS A 49 -2.12 10.36 10.68
CA LYS A 49 -1.83 11.73 10.22
C LYS A 49 -0.84 11.79 9.07
N GLY A 50 0.12 10.84 9.03
CA GLY A 50 1.11 10.76 7.96
C GLY A 50 0.47 10.48 6.60
N ALA A 51 -0.45 9.50 6.54
CA ALA A 51 -1.19 9.20 5.32
C ALA A 51 -2.03 10.40 4.83
N VAL A 52 -2.73 11.08 5.76
CA VAL A 52 -3.50 12.29 5.44
C VAL A 52 -2.60 13.39 4.86
N GLU A 53 -1.42 13.60 5.46
CA GLU A 53 -0.50 14.65 5.00
C GLU A 53 0.12 14.30 3.64
N ALA A 54 0.46 13.02 3.39
CA ALA A 54 0.95 12.57 2.08
C ALA A 54 -0.08 12.81 0.96
N VAL A 55 -1.37 12.49 1.20
CA VAL A 55 -2.44 12.75 0.24
C VAL A 55 -2.66 14.25 0.02
N LYS A 56 -2.60 15.08 1.08
CA LYS A 56 -2.66 16.54 0.94
C LYS A 56 -1.50 17.10 0.12
N MET A 57 -0.26 16.63 0.39
CA MET A 57 0.90 17.03 -0.40
C MET A 57 0.72 16.71 -1.88
N ALA A 58 0.18 15.54 -2.22
CA ALA A 58 -0.13 15.17 -3.60
C ALA A 58 -1.18 16.10 -4.23
N ALA A 59 -2.26 16.41 -3.52
CA ALA A 59 -3.29 17.33 -4.00
C ALA A 59 -2.74 18.75 -4.23
N GLU A 60 -1.89 19.24 -3.34
CA GLU A 60 -1.22 20.54 -3.47
C GLU A 60 -0.25 20.55 -4.66
N ASP A 61 0.60 19.53 -4.81
CA ASP A 61 1.57 19.42 -5.90
C ASP A 61 0.88 19.24 -7.26
N PHE A 62 -0.32 18.66 -7.28
CA PHE A 62 -1.16 18.59 -8.47
C PHE A 62 -1.77 19.95 -8.85
N GLY A 63 -1.72 20.92 -7.95
CA GLY A 63 -2.22 22.30 -8.16
C GLY A 63 -3.57 22.59 -7.51
N GLY A 64 -4.06 21.72 -6.62
CA GLY A 64 -5.30 21.90 -5.84
C GLY A 64 -6.60 21.80 -6.64
N ASN A 65 -6.51 21.57 -7.98
CA ASN A 65 -7.65 21.46 -8.88
C ASN A 65 -7.39 20.44 -9.98
N VAL A 66 -8.42 19.74 -10.41
CA VAL A 66 -8.43 18.86 -11.59
C VAL A 66 -9.66 19.13 -12.43
N LEU A 67 -9.50 19.28 -13.74
CA LEU A 67 -10.58 19.64 -14.70
C LEU A 67 -11.36 20.90 -14.29
N GLY A 68 -10.68 21.87 -13.64
CA GLY A 68 -11.29 23.10 -13.14
C GLY A 68 -12.09 22.95 -11.85
N LYS A 69 -12.14 21.76 -11.23
CA LYS A 69 -12.80 21.47 -9.97
C LYS A 69 -11.80 21.34 -8.83
N LYS A 70 -12.18 21.79 -7.64
CA LYS A 70 -11.34 21.72 -6.44
C LYS A 70 -11.07 20.28 -6.04
N ILE A 71 -9.83 19.99 -5.66
CA ILE A 71 -9.48 18.73 -4.99
C ILE A 71 -9.70 18.94 -3.48
N GLU A 72 -10.48 18.06 -2.86
CA GLU A 72 -10.73 18.08 -1.42
C GLU A 72 -10.24 16.78 -0.79
N VAL A 73 -9.52 16.89 0.32
CA VAL A 73 -9.06 15.75 1.11
C VAL A 73 -9.78 15.72 2.44
N ILE A 74 -10.52 14.65 2.68
CA ILE A 74 -11.18 14.38 3.96
C ILE A 74 -10.60 13.12 4.58
N PHE A 75 -10.79 12.92 5.88
CA PHE A 75 -10.26 11.74 6.55
C PHE A 75 -11.17 11.24 7.68
N ALA A 76 -11.02 9.97 8.03
CA ALA A 76 -11.71 9.36 9.17
C ALA A 76 -10.88 8.23 9.77
N ASP A 77 -11.18 7.92 11.03
CA ASP A 77 -10.60 6.79 11.76
C ASP A 77 -11.47 5.54 11.59
N HIS A 78 -10.88 4.46 11.10
CA HIS A 78 -11.54 3.16 11.01
C HIS A 78 -11.44 2.32 12.30
N LEU A 79 -10.70 2.82 13.31
CA LEU A 79 -10.53 2.17 14.62
C LEU A 79 -10.05 0.71 14.55
N ASN A 80 -9.41 0.30 13.46
CA ASN A 80 -9.06 -1.10 13.15
C ASN A 80 -10.25 -2.07 13.14
N LYS A 81 -11.49 -1.56 12.91
CA LYS A 81 -12.73 -2.34 12.89
C LYS A 81 -13.31 -2.40 11.47
N PRO A 82 -13.44 -3.59 10.88
CA PRO A 82 -13.98 -3.76 9.53
C PRO A 82 -15.38 -3.19 9.31
N ASP A 83 -16.25 -3.31 10.31
CA ASP A 83 -17.62 -2.77 10.28
C ASP A 83 -17.64 -1.23 10.29
N VAL A 84 -16.79 -0.59 11.09
CA VAL A 84 -16.62 0.87 11.11
C VAL A 84 -16.10 1.37 9.77
N GLY A 85 -15.06 0.72 9.23
CA GLY A 85 -14.52 1.07 7.92
C GLY A 85 -15.54 0.91 6.79
N ALA A 86 -16.28 -0.19 6.75
CA ALA A 86 -17.32 -0.42 5.75
C ALA A 86 -18.48 0.58 5.87
N ALA A 87 -18.92 0.90 7.09
CA ALA A 87 -19.98 1.88 7.32
C ALA A 87 -19.53 3.29 6.86
N LYS A 88 -18.29 3.70 7.17
CA LYS A 88 -17.74 4.99 6.73
C LYS A 88 -17.58 5.04 5.20
N ALA A 89 -17.14 3.97 4.57
CA ALA A 89 -17.03 3.90 3.11
C ALA A 89 -18.42 4.04 2.43
N ARG A 90 -19.46 3.37 2.96
CA ARG A 90 -20.85 3.54 2.46
C ARG A 90 -21.33 4.97 2.60
N GLU A 91 -21.17 5.58 3.78
CA GLU A 91 -21.52 6.97 4.03
C GLU A 91 -20.84 7.89 3.02
N TRP A 92 -19.54 7.74 2.82
CA TRP A 92 -18.76 8.56 1.92
C TRP A 92 -19.16 8.41 0.46
N PHE A 93 -19.43 7.17 0.00
CA PHE A 93 -19.83 6.92 -1.38
C PHE A 93 -21.29 7.25 -1.67
N ASP A 94 -22.18 7.12 -0.69
CA ASP A 94 -23.62 7.35 -0.91
C ASP A 94 -24.02 8.82 -0.72
N THR A 95 -23.42 9.51 0.25
CA THR A 95 -23.84 10.89 0.63
C THR A 95 -22.68 11.86 0.78
N GLY A 96 -21.45 11.36 0.96
CA GLY A 96 -20.27 12.20 1.18
C GLY A 96 -19.60 12.67 -0.12
N GLY A 97 -20.00 12.18 -1.28
CA GLY A 97 -19.42 12.55 -2.58
C GLY A 97 -17.93 12.19 -2.71
N VAL A 98 -17.48 11.11 -2.06
CA VAL A 98 -16.09 10.66 -2.17
C VAL A 98 -15.90 9.86 -3.45
N ASP A 99 -14.91 10.22 -4.24
CA ASP A 99 -14.59 9.58 -5.51
C ASP A 99 -13.60 8.43 -5.35
N MET A 100 -12.66 8.59 -4.39
CA MET A 100 -11.63 7.60 -4.12
C MET A 100 -11.29 7.55 -2.63
N ILE A 101 -11.19 6.34 -2.06
CA ILE A 101 -10.67 6.11 -0.71
C ILE A 101 -9.24 5.62 -0.80
N ASN A 102 -8.33 6.20 0.00
CA ASN A 102 -6.91 5.88 0.06
C ASN A 102 -6.48 5.34 1.44
N ASP A 103 -5.28 4.76 1.52
CA ASP A 103 -4.58 4.17 2.67
C ASP A 103 -5.10 2.78 3.09
N LEU A 104 -6.11 2.66 3.95
CA LEU A 104 -6.70 1.41 4.43
C LEU A 104 -5.69 0.49 5.14
N ALA A 105 -5.07 0.95 6.22
CA ALA A 105 -3.96 0.27 6.91
C ALA A 105 -4.28 -1.10 7.54
N ASN A 106 -5.55 -1.44 7.78
CA ASN A 106 -5.93 -2.72 8.37
C ASN A 106 -6.48 -3.70 7.33
N SER A 107 -5.92 -4.91 7.24
CA SER A 107 -6.33 -5.91 6.23
C SER A 107 -7.80 -6.33 6.34
N GLY A 108 -8.38 -6.38 7.52
CA GLY A 108 -9.81 -6.65 7.71
C GLY A 108 -10.68 -5.50 7.21
N VAL A 109 -10.28 -4.26 7.52
CA VAL A 109 -10.92 -3.03 7.02
C VAL A 109 -10.82 -2.96 5.50
N ALA A 110 -9.62 -3.14 4.94
CA ALA A 110 -9.40 -3.09 3.49
C ALA A 110 -10.29 -4.10 2.74
N ARG A 111 -10.45 -5.33 3.25
CA ARG A 111 -11.38 -6.33 2.68
C ARG A 111 -12.83 -5.87 2.71
N ALA A 112 -13.28 -5.34 3.84
CA ALA A 112 -14.66 -4.88 4.00
C ALA A 112 -14.95 -3.66 3.10
N VAL A 113 -14.03 -2.71 3.03
CA VAL A 113 -14.15 -1.53 2.15
C VAL A 113 -14.06 -1.91 0.67
N ALA A 114 -13.23 -2.89 0.29
CA ALA A 114 -13.16 -3.39 -1.09
C ALA A 114 -14.50 -3.96 -1.57
N ALA A 115 -15.22 -4.69 -0.71
CA ALA A 115 -16.55 -5.19 -1.02
C ALA A 115 -17.56 -4.03 -1.26
N VAL A 116 -17.51 -3.00 -0.42
CA VAL A 116 -18.35 -1.80 -0.58
C VAL A 116 -17.99 -1.04 -1.86
N ALA A 117 -16.71 -0.85 -2.13
CA ALA A 117 -16.22 -0.15 -3.32
C ALA A 117 -16.64 -0.85 -4.63
N LYS A 118 -16.58 -2.20 -4.64
CA LYS A 118 -17.06 -3.02 -5.77
C LYS A 118 -18.57 -2.85 -5.98
N GLU A 119 -19.37 -2.88 -4.91
CA GLU A 119 -20.83 -2.66 -4.95
C GLU A 119 -21.19 -1.27 -5.46
N LYS A 120 -20.50 -0.24 -4.97
CA LYS A 120 -20.76 1.17 -5.27
C LYS A 120 -20.07 1.67 -6.55
N LYS A 121 -19.23 0.85 -7.17
CA LYS A 121 -18.39 1.23 -8.31
C LYS A 121 -17.57 2.50 -8.00
N ARG A 122 -16.87 2.53 -6.88
CA ARG A 122 -16.03 3.65 -6.43
C ARG A 122 -14.62 3.18 -6.18
N HIS A 123 -13.65 4.05 -6.41
CA HIS A 123 -12.25 3.69 -6.30
C HIS A 123 -11.79 3.53 -4.85
N ILE A 124 -10.97 2.49 -4.64
CA ILE A 124 -10.09 2.39 -3.47
C ILE A 124 -8.66 2.11 -3.92
N ILE A 125 -7.71 2.70 -3.21
CA ILE A 125 -6.29 2.37 -3.33
C ILE A 125 -5.78 1.97 -1.97
N VAL A 126 -5.30 0.73 -1.86
CA VAL A 126 -4.84 0.12 -0.61
C VAL A 126 -3.32 0.21 -0.53
N ASN A 127 -2.81 1.02 0.39
CA ASN A 127 -1.38 1.23 0.62
C ASN A 127 -0.90 0.61 1.93
N GLY A 128 -1.72 0.64 2.97
CA GLY A 128 -1.31 0.24 4.32
C GLY A 128 -1.62 -1.22 4.69
N ALA A 129 -2.33 -1.99 3.87
CA ALA A 129 -2.68 -3.38 4.16
C ALA A 129 -2.03 -4.37 3.20
N SER A 130 -1.75 -5.61 3.67
CA SER A 130 -1.07 -6.64 2.88
C SER A 130 -1.97 -7.76 2.34
N ASN A 131 -3.29 -7.65 2.47
CA ASN A 131 -4.21 -8.76 2.21
C ASN A 131 -4.28 -9.15 0.73
N MET A 132 -3.90 -10.39 0.42
CA MET A 132 -3.90 -10.94 -0.95
C MET A 132 -5.27 -10.98 -1.60
N GLY A 133 -6.36 -11.02 -0.82
CA GLY A 133 -7.73 -11.06 -1.35
C GLY A 133 -8.10 -9.85 -2.20
N ILE A 134 -7.48 -8.70 -1.99
CA ILE A 134 -7.74 -7.46 -2.75
C ILE A 134 -7.48 -7.65 -4.25
N THR A 135 -6.48 -8.45 -4.60
CA THR A 135 -6.10 -8.76 -5.99
C THR A 135 -6.45 -10.19 -6.41
N ASN A 136 -7.19 -10.91 -5.57
CA ASN A 136 -7.70 -12.24 -5.82
C ASN A 136 -9.24 -12.24 -5.76
N GLU A 137 -9.85 -12.87 -4.75
CA GLU A 137 -11.32 -13.07 -4.68
C GLU A 137 -12.15 -11.78 -4.53
N LEU A 138 -11.52 -10.68 -4.07
CA LEU A 138 -12.18 -9.37 -3.92
C LEU A 138 -11.82 -8.41 -5.06
N CYS A 139 -11.06 -8.86 -6.05
CA CYS A 139 -10.64 -7.99 -7.14
C CYS A 139 -11.83 -7.35 -7.84
N SER A 140 -11.61 -6.12 -8.25
CA SER A 140 -12.58 -5.37 -9.06
C SER A 140 -11.86 -4.34 -9.91
N PRO A 141 -12.51 -3.78 -10.95
CA PRO A 141 -11.93 -2.67 -11.71
C PRO A 141 -11.58 -1.46 -10.84
N TYR A 142 -12.23 -1.32 -9.69
CA TYR A 142 -12.17 -0.13 -8.82
C TYR A 142 -11.20 -0.26 -7.65
N ALA A 143 -10.61 -1.44 -7.41
CA ALA A 143 -9.65 -1.68 -6.35
C ALA A 143 -8.23 -1.78 -6.89
N ILE A 144 -7.32 -1.02 -6.30
CA ILE A 144 -5.88 -1.11 -6.55
C ILE A 144 -5.18 -1.41 -5.23
N HIS A 145 -4.31 -2.43 -5.25
CA HIS A 145 -3.42 -2.77 -4.14
C HIS A 145 -2.03 -2.26 -4.51
N TYR A 146 -1.57 -1.18 -3.87
CA TYR A 146 -0.50 -0.36 -4.44
C TYR A 146 0.88 -0.67 -3.85
N ALA A 147 1.12 -0.44 -2.56
CA ALA A 147 2.47 -0.44 -2.01
C ALA A 147 3.11 -1.83 -1.91
N TYR A 148 2.45 -2.79 -1.26
CA TYR A 148 2.99 -4.12 -0.97
C TYR A 148 1.86 -5.12 -0.73
N ASP A 149 2.19 -6.40 -0.56
CA ASP A 149 1.27 -7.44 -0.12
C ASP A 149 2.01 -8.56 0.64
N ALA A 150 1.26 -9.53 1.16
CA ALA A 150 1.85 -10.64 1.91
C ALA A 150 2.75 -11.54 1.04
N TYR A 151 2.52 -11.60 -0.27
CA TYR A 151 3.38 -12.34 -1.20
C TYR A 151 4.75 -11.67 -1.30
N SER A 152 4.80 -10.35 -1.51
CA SER A 152 6.06 -9.60 -1.64
C SER A 152 6.90 -9.67 -0.36
N LEU A 153 6.26 -9.60 0.82
CA LEU A 153 6.94 -9.76 2.11
C LEU A 153 7.53 -11.17 2.29
N ALA A 154 6.76 -12.20 1.93
CA ALA A 154 7.18 -13.58 2.03
C ALA A 154 8.35 -13.90 1.08
N HIS A 155 8.29 -13.42 -0.17
CA HIS A 155 9.32 -13.62 -1.18
C HIS A 155 10.53 -12.69 -1.01
N GLY A 156 10.42 -11.64 -0.22
CA GLY A 156 11.55 -10.82 0.23
C GLY A 156 12.16 -11.39 1.52
N THR A 157 11.69 -10.93 2.66
CA THR A 157 12.25 -11.28 3.99
C THR A 157 12.14 -12.77 4.28
N GLY A 158 10.99 -13.40 4.04
CA GLY A 158 10.80 -14.83 4.30
C GLY A 158 11.79 -15.69 3.52
N LYS A 159 11.89 -15.48 2.21
CA LYS A 159 12.83 -16.18 1.33
C LYS A 159 14.29 -15.97 1.75
N ALA A 160 14.70 -14.71 2.00
CA ALA A 160 16.06 -14.38 2.38
C ALA A 160 16.50 -15.11 3.67
N VAL A 161 15.62 -15.20 4.67
CA VAL A 161 15.91 -15.91 5.92
C VAL A 161 16.04 -17.42 5.71
N VAL A 162 15.20 -18.02 4.85
CA VAL A 162 15.29 -19.45 4.53
C VAL A 162 16.56 -19.78 3.74
N GLU A 163 16.91 -18.95 2.77
CA GLU A 163 18.15 -19.09 1.98
C GLU A 163 19.42 -18.91 2.83
N ALA A 164 19.36 -18.06 3.86
CA ALA A 164 20.41 -17.92 4.87
C ALA A 164 20.48 -19.08 5.88
N GLY A 165 19.74 -20.17 5.63
CA GLY A 165 19.82 -21.43 6.39
C GLY A 165 18.74 -21.63 7.44
N GLY A 166 17.76 -20.73 7.59
CA GLY A 166 16.63 -20.88 8.52
C GLY A 166 15.66 -21.98 8.09
N LYS A 167 15.82 -23.21 8.59
CA LYS A 167 15.08 -24.39 8.14
C LYS A 167 13.82 -24.69 8.96
N THR A 168 13.79 -24.33 10.23
CA THR A 168 12.67 -24.62 11.12
C THR A 168 12.10 -23.31 11.67
N TRP A 169 10.77 -23.14 11.58
CA TRP A 169 10.09 -21.90 11.90
C TRP A 169 8.98 -22.11 12.92
N PHE A 170 8.92 -21.20 13.87
CA PHE A 170 7.76 -21.01 14.76
C PHE A 170 7.24 -19.59 14.61
N PHE A 171 5.94 -19.42 14.43
CA PHE A 171 5.38 -18.08 14.21
C PHE A 171 4.77 -17.50 15.49
N LEU A 172 4.97 -16.19 15.67
CA LEU A 172 4.18 -15.34 16.55
C LEU A 172 3.27 -14.50 15.66
N THR A 173 1.98 -14.76 15.71
CA THR A 173 1.05 -14.26 14.71
C THR A 173 -0.09 -13.49 15.34
N VAL A 174 -0.29 -12.24 14.93
CA VAL A 174 -1.48 -11.49 15.32
C VAL A 174 -2.74 -12.13 14.74
N ASP A 175 -3.76 -12.35 15.60
CA ASP A 175 -4.92 -13.17 15.27
C ASP A 175 -6.00 -12.40 14.50
N PHE A 176 -5.66 -11.94 13.29
CA PHE A 176 -6.61 -11.41 12.31
C PHE A 176 -6.06 -11.54 10.87
N ALA A 177 -6.84 -11.07 9.86
CA ALA A 177 -6.60 -11.30 8.45
C ALA A 177 -5.16 -10.98 7.98
N PHE A 178 -4.49 -9.97 8.55
CA PHE A 178 -3.11 -9.63 8.24
C PHE A 178 -2.13 -10.74 8.67
N GLY A 179 -2.07 -11.04 9.98
CA GLY A 179 -1.09 -11.99 10.51
C GLY A 179 -1.29 -13.40 9.94
N ILE A 180 -2.56 -13.84 9.87
CA ILE A 180 -2.91 -15.15 9.30
C ILE A 180 -2.46 -15.25 7.83
N GLY A 181 -2.73 -14.22 7.04
CA GLY A 181 -2.34 -14.18 5.63
C GLY A 181 -0.82 -14.17 5.43
N LEU A 182 -0.12 -13.39 6.24
CA LEU A 182 1.34 -13.29 6.16
C LEU A 182 2.02 -14.60 6.59
N GLU A 183 1.59 -15.20 7.71
CA GLU A 183 2.06 -16.51 8.16
C GLU A 183 1.86 -17.57 7.07
N GLN A 184 0.70 -17.56 6.40
CA GLN A 184 0.39 -18.51 5.33
C GLN A 184 1.37 -18.35 4.15
N GLN A 185 1.61 -17.13 3.70
CA GLN A 185 2.52 -16.86 2.57
C GLN A 185 3.96 -17.24 2.91
N VAL A 186 4.45 -16.87 4.08
CA VAL A 186 5.81 -17.24 4.51
C VAL A 186 5.92 -18.74 4.72
N SER A 187 4.89 -19.41 5.26
CA SER A 187 4.85 -20.87 5.41
C SER A 187 4.94 -21.60 4.07
N ASN A 188 4.35 -21.03 3.00
CA ASN A 188 4.51 -21.57 1.64
C ASN A 188 5.97 -21.49 1.19
N VAL A 189 6.57 -20.32 1.30
CA VAL A 189 7.99 -20.11 0.96
C VAL A 189 8.90 -21.05 1.76
N VAL A 190 8.69 -21.18 3.08
CA VAL A 190 9.46 -22.11 3.93
C VAL A 190 9.39 -23.54 3.39
N ARG A 191 8.19 -24.02 3.02
CA ARG A 191 8.01 -25.36 2.46
C ARG A 191 8.64 -25.53 1.07
N ASP A 192 8.53 -24.55 0.20
CA ASP A 192 9.09 -24.57 -1.16
C ASP A 192 10.64 -24.69 -1.12
N PHE A 193 11.25 -24.08 -0.12
CA PHE A 193 12.68 -24.16 0.15
C PHE A 193 13.07 -25.32 1.09
N LYS A 194 12.21 -26.35 1.23
CA LYS A 194 12.44 -27.56 2.02
C LYS A 194 12.64 -27.30 3.53
N GLY A 195 12.15 -26.17 4.03
CA GLY A 195 12.04 -25.90 5.46
C GLY A 195 10.75 -26.47 6.06
N ARG A 196 10.60 -26.28 7.36
CA ARG A 196 9.47 -26.81 8.13
C ARG A 196 8.93 -25.77 9.13
N VAL A 197 7.62 -25.58 9.13
CA VAL A 197 6.93 -24.86 10.21
C VAL A 197 6.61 -25.86 11.32
N VAL A 198 7.10 -25.59 12.53
CA VAL A 198 6.97 -26.49 13.69
C VAL A 198 5.84 -26.04 14.64
N GLY A 199 5.29 -24.84 14.44
CA GLY A 199 4.15 -24.35 15.22
C GLY A 199 3.94 -22.85 15.04
N ALA A 200 2.87 -22.36 15.68
CA ALA A 200 2.55 -20.95 15.77
C ALA A 200 1.81 -20.66 17.08
N ALA A 201 2.01 -19.46 17.62
CA ALA A 201 1.21 -18.91 18.72
C ALA A 201 0.45 -17.68 18.23
N ARG A 202 -0.84 -17.63 18.51
CA ARG A 202 -1.73 -16.53 18.12
C ARG A 202 -1.87 -15.54 19.28
N HIS A 203 -1.78 -14.25 18.98
CA HIS A 203 -1.98 -13.19 19.96
C HIS A 203 -3.01 -12.17 19.48
N PRO A 204 -3.79 -11.55 20.39
CA PRO A 204 -4.70 -10.47 20.03
C PRO A 204 -3.95 -9.26 19.48
N LEU A 205 -4.66 -8.42 18.72
CA LEU A 205 -4.18 -7.10 18.32
C LEU A 205 -3.95 -6.23 19.57
N ALA A 206 -2.89 -5.42 19.56
CA ALA A 206 -2.46 -4.57 20.67
C ALA A 206 -2.04 -5.35 21.94
N THR A 207 -1.36 -6.48 21.76
CA THR A 207 -0.75 -7.25 22.84
C THR A 207 0.43 -6.49 23.43
N THR A 208 0.43 -6.30 24.74
CA THR A 208 1.51 -5.63 25.47
C THR A 208 2.49 -6.59 26.11
N ASP A 209 2.04 -7.78 26.53
CA ASP A 209 2.85 -8.82 27.16
C ASP A 209 3.04 -10.03 26.24
N PHE A 210 4.26 -10.22 25.76
CA PHE A 210 4.64 -11.33 24.90
C PHE A 210 5.35 -12.48 25.64
N SER A 211 5.49 -12.43 26.96
CA SER A 211 6.26 -13.39 27.75
C SER A 211 5.87 -14.84 27.45
N SER A 212 4.58 -15.17 27.54
CA SER A 212 4.08 -16.53 27.30
C SER A 212 4.27 -17.00 25.86
N TYR A 213 4.17 -16.09 24.90
CA TYR A 213 4.36 -16.38 23.47
C TYR A 213 5.83 -16.66 23.16
N ILE A 214 6.75 -15.90 23.75
CA ILE A 214 8.20 -16.12 23.62
C ILE A 214 8.60 -17.44 24.24
N LEU A 215 8.09 -17.80 25.43
CA LEU A 215 8.35 -19.10 26.06
C LEU A 215 7.87 -20.27 25.17
N GLN A 216 6.73 -20.16 24.53
CA GLN A 216 6.26 -21.16 23.56
C GLN A 216 7.20 -21.27 22.34
N ALA A 217 7.67 -20.11 21.82
CA ALA A 217 8.62 -20.10 20.72
C ALA A 217 9.96 -20.75 21.12
N GLN A 218 10.48 -20.49 22.31
CA GLN A 218 11.67 -21.15 22.83
C GLN A 218 11.49 -22.67 23.01
N ALA A 219 10.35 -23.09 23.54
CA ALA A 219 10.02 -24.50 23.74
C ALA A 219 9.92 -25.28 22.41
N SER A 220 9.56 -24.61 21.31
CA SER A 220 9.49 -25.20 19.96
C SER A 220 10.85 -25.63 19.43
N LYS A 221 11.96 -25.06 19.92
CA LYS A 221 13.33 -25.23 19.42
C LYS A 221 13.48 -24.93 17.93
N ALA A 222 12.60 -24.11 17.36
CA ALA A 222 12.73 -23.64 15.97
C ALA A 222 14.00 -22.78 15.84
N GLU A 223 14.64 -22.82 14.68
CA GLU A 223 15.79 -21.95 14.37
C GLU A 223 15.35 -20.49 14.19
N ILE A 224 14.12 -20.30 13.67
CA ILE A 224 13.56 -18.98 13.35
C ILE A 224 12.26 -18.75 14.12
N ILE A 225 12.16 -17.61 14.78
CA ILE A 225 10.89 -17.05 15.26
C ILE A 225 10.41 -16.05 14.22
N GLY A 226 9.38 -16.42 13.46
CA GLY A 226 8.75 -15.55 12.47
C GLY A 226 7.70 -14.66 13.14
N ILE A 227 7.92 -13.34 13.14
CA ILE A 227 6.98 -12.38 13.73
C ILE A 227 6.03 -11.91 12.64
N ALA A 228 4.84 -12.50 12.58
CA ALA A 228 3.74 -12.13 11.66
C ALA A 228 2.83 -11.09 12.33
N SER A 229 3.43 -10.02 12.78
CA SER A 229 2.85 -8.82 13.40
C SER A 229 3.60 -7.60 12.90
N THR A 230 3.10 -6.40 13.16
CA THR A 230 3.75 -5.13 12.81
C THR A 230 3.37 -4.04 13.81
N GLY A 231 4.00 -2.87 13.74
CA GLY A 231 3.78 -1.78 14.66
C GLY A 231 4.14 -2.15 16.12
N ALA A 232 3.39 -1.64 17.07
CA ALA A 232 3.68 -1.87 18.49
C ALA A 232 3.74 -3.35 18.88
N ASP A 233 2.94 -4.23 18.25
CA ASP A 233 2.98 -5.67 18.53
C ASP A 233 4.33 -6.29 18.12
N ALA A 234 4.87 -5.94 16.95
CA ALA A 234 6.18 -6.42 16.51
C ALA A 234 7.30 -5.88 17.41
N VAL A 235 7.25 -4.59 17.76
CA VAL A 235 8.21 -3.95 18.67
C VAL A 235 8.22 -4.66 20.02
N ASN A 236 7.05 -4.92 20.60
CA ASN A 236 6.93 -5.60 21.89
C ASN A 236 7.41 -7.06 21.82
N ALA A 237 7.10 -7.79 20.75
CA ALA A 237 7.57 -9.16 20.54
C ALA A 237 9.10 -9.23 20.43
N ILE A 238 9.73 -8.31 19.68
CA ILE A 238 11.19 -8.24 19.52
C ILE A 238 11.87 -7.93 20.84
N ARG A 239 11.35 -6.95 21.60
CA ARG A 239 11.86 -6.61 22.96
C ARG A 239 11.77 -7.79 23.91
N ALA A 240 10.60 -8.44 23.97
CA ALA A 240 10.41 -9.62 24.81
C ALA A 240 11.34 -10.77 24.40
N ALA A 241 11.56 -11.01 23.09
CA ALA A 241 12.48 -12.05 22.62
C ALA A 241 13.93 -11.79 23.11
N ALA A 242 14.36 -10.54 23.11
CA ALA A 242 15.68 -10.16 23.62
C ALA A 242 15.75 -10.30 25.16
N GLU A 243 14.75 -9.81 25.90
CA GLU A 243 14.65 -9.85 27.35
C GLU A 243 14.64 -11.28 27.89
N PHE A 244 13.84 -12.17 27.30
CA PHE A 244 13.78 -13.58 27.65
C PHE A 244 14.93 -14.42 27.09
N GLY A 245 15.87 -13.79 26.37
CA GLY A 245 17.07 -14.44 25.85
C GLY A 245 16.79 -15.44 24.70
N ALA A 246 15.64 -15.36 24.03
CA ALA A 246 15.31 -16.22 22.89
C ALA A 246 16.32 -16.04 21.76
N THR A 247 16.81 -14.82 21.56
CA THR A 247 17.79 -14.46 20.51
C THR A 247 19.17 -15.11 20.67
N LYS A 248 19.46 -15.73 21.84
CA LYS A 248 20.71 -16.49 22.04
C LYS A 248 20.76 -17.79 21.22
N ASN A 249 19.60 -18.41 20.97
CA ASN A 249 19.51 -19.72 20.34
C ASN A 249 18.61 -19.73 19.08
N GLN A 250 17.83 -18.69 18.86
CA GLN A 250 16.87 -18.55 17.76
C GLN A 250 17.06 -17.19 17.09
N LYS A 251 16.93 -17.14 15.76
CA LYS A 251 16.94 -15.89 15.00
C LYS A 251 15.53 -15.34 14.86
N LEU A 252 15.40 -14.00 14.86
CA LEU A 252 14.14 -13.35 14.57
C LEU A 252 14.01 -13.05 13.09
N ALA A 253 12.84 -13.32 12.53
CA ALA A 253 12.41 -12.84 11.23
C ALA A 253 11.20 -11.91 11.43
N ALA A 254 11.45 -10.61 11.46
CA ALA A 254 10.39 -9.61 11.49
C ALA A 254 9.84 -9.45 10.08
N LEU A 255 8.65 -10.01 9.83
CA LEU A 255 8.12 -10.18 8.48
C LEU A 255 7.56 -8.90 7.87
N LEU A 256 7.21 -7.92 8.70
CA LEU A 256 6.92 -6.54 8.33
C LEU A 256 7.36 -5.61 9.44
N LEU A 257 8.34 -4.78 9.16
CA LEU A 257 8.76 -3.67 10.02
C LEU A 257 8.74 -2.37 9.22
N TRP A 258 8.30 -1.32 9.88
CA TRP A 258 8.33 0.04 9.35
C TRP A 258 9.55 0.78 9.90
N ILE A 259 9.94 1.86 9.24
CA ILE A 259 11.03 2.71 9.74
C ILE A 259 10.73 3.26 11.13
N GLU A 260 9.47 3.50 11.45
CA GLU A 260 8.99 3.93 12.76
C GLU A 260 9.18 2.83 13.83
N ASP A 261 8.97 1.56 13.47
CA ASP A 261 9.21 0.42 14.37
C ASP A 261 10.71 0.29 14.69
N VAL A 262 11.57 0.46 13.67
CA VAL A 262 13.03 0.49 13.85
C VAL A 262 13.45 1.65 14.75
N HIS A 263 12.84 2.84 14.55
CA HIS A 263 13.05 4.01 15.40
C HIS A 263 12.65 3.74 16.86
N ALA A 264 11.49 3.13 17.08
CA ALA A 264 10.98 2.79 18.41
C ALA A 264 11.82 1.71 19.12
N LEU A 265 12.33 0.73 18.37
CA LEU A 265 13.24 -0.30 18.91
C LEU A 265 14.60 0.27 19.29
N GLY A 266 15.10 1.21 18.48
CA GLY A 266 16.48 1.64 18.49
C GLY A 266 17.43 0.65 17.81
N LEU A 267 18.50 1.16 17.20
CA LEU A 267 19.46 0.35 16.44
C LEU A 267 20.09 -0.80 17.27
N PRO A 268 20.44 -0.63 18.57
CA PRO A 268 21.02 -1.73 19.35
C PRO A 268 20.12 -2.99 19.40
N ALA A 269 18.80 -2.81 19.42
CA ALA A 269 17.84 -3.92 19.48
C ALA A 269 17.44 -4.42 18.08
N ALA A 270 17.46 -3.53 17.07
CA ALA A 270 16.98 -3.84 15.72
C ALA A 270 18.08 -4.24 14.73
N GLN A 271 19.38 -3.97 15.03
CA GLN A 271 20.49 -4.22 14.11
C GLN A 271 20.50 -5.64 13.54
N GLY A 272 20.76 -5.75 12.24
CA GLY A 272 20.85 -7.03 11.57
C GLY A 272 19.51 -7.63 11.15
N LEU A 273 18.37 -7.13 11.64
CA LEU A 273 17.06 -7.55 11.16
C LEU A 273 16.92 -7.24 9.67
N MET A 274 16.31 -8.18 8.95
CA MET A 274 15.99 -8.03 7.52
C MET A 274 14.54 -7.58 7.38
N LEU A 275 14.27 -6.68 6.45
CA LEU A 275 12.92 -6.27 6.10
C LEU A 275 12.77 -6.06 4.59
N THR A 276 11.56 -6.22 4.11
CA THR A 276 11.20 -5.95 2.70
C THR A 276 10.36 -4.70 2.65
N ASP A 277 10.78 -3.74 1.81
CA ASP A 277 10.12 -2.46 1.66
C ASP A 277 10.05 -2.08 0.18
N ALA A 278 9.02 -1.34 -0.20
CA ALA A 278 8.88 -0.80 -1.55
C ALA A 278 9.67 0.49 -1.75
N TRP A 279 9.98 1.17 -0.65
CA TRP A 279 10.53 2.51 -0.68
C TRP A 279 11.23 2.86 0.63
N TYR A 280 12.33 3.61 0.53
CA TYR A 280 13.05 4.15 1.67
C TYR A 280 13.46 5.60 1.39
N TRP A 281 13.36 6.45 2.39
CA TRP A 281 13.53 7.89 2.24
C TRP A 281 14.90 8.32 1.70
N ASP A 282 15.96 7.55 1.92
CA ASP A 282 17.34 7.85 1.53
C ASP A 282 17.84 6.99 0.33
N MET A 283 16.96 6.64 -0.61
CA MET A 283 17.35 5.87 -1.80
C MET A 283 18.03 6.72 -2.86
N ASN A 284 17.50 7.92 -3.10
CA ASN A 284 17.96 8.85 -4.15
C ASN A 284 17.52 10.28 -3.85
N ASP A 285 17.85 11.24 -4.74
CA ASP A 285 17.52 12.65 -4.51
C ASP A 285 16.02 12.94 -4.51
N ASP A 286 15.22 12.21 -5.30
CA ASP A 286 13.78 12.43 -5.36
C ASP A 286 13.11 11.93 -4.07
N THR A 287 13.53 10.76 -3.55
CA THR A 287 13.02 10.24 -2.27
C THR A 287 13.40 11.16 -1.12
N ARG A 288 14.64 11.67 -1.10
CA ARG A 288 15.10 12.62 -0.07
C ARG A 288 14.33 13.93 -0.09
N LYS A 289 14.06 14.50 -1.28
CA LYS A 289 13.27 15.73 -1.43
C LYS A 289 11.85 15.58 -0.91
N PHE A 290 11.18 14.48 -1.28
CA PHE A 290 9.85 14.18 -0.76
C PHE A 290 9.88 13.98 0.76
N ALA A 291 10.80 13.16 1.25
CA ALA A 291 10.91 12.83 2.66
C ALA A 291 11.20 14.07 3.53
N GLN A 292 12.05 15.00 3.08
CA GLN A 292 12.31 16.22 3.83
C GLN A 292 11.05 17.09 3.96
N ARG A 293 10.32 17.28 2.86
CA ARG A 293 9.05 18.03 2.87
C ARG A 293 8.00 17.39 3.78
N PHE A 294 7.92 16.05 3.76
CA PHE A 294 7.03 15.30 4.64
C PHE A 294 7.46 15.44 6.10
N HIS A 295 8.75 15.28 6.39
CA HIS A 295 9.30 15.43 7.73
C HIS A 295 9.02 16.82 8.32
N ASP A 296 9.15 17.88 7.52
CA ASP A 296 8.88 19.27 7.96
C ASP A 296 7.42 19.46 8.40
N ARG A 297 6.47 18.64 7.92
CA ARG A 297 5.05 18.69 8.24
C ARG A 297 4.65 17.73 9.36
N VAL A 298 5.26 16.54 9.40
CA VAL A 298 4.85 15.43 10.27
C VAL A 298 5.80 15.24 11.46
N GLY A 299 7.07 15.67 11.32
CA GLY A 299 8.12 15.49 12.33
C GLY A 299 8.76 14.09 12.34
N LYS A 300 8.41 13.22 11.39
CA LYS A 300 8.96 11.87 11.20
C LYS A 300 9.29 11.64 9.72
N MET A 301 10.24 10.75 9.41
CA MET A 301 10.46 10.33 8.03
C MET A 301 9.30 9.46 7.56
N PRO A 302 8.89 9.59 6.29
CA PRO A 302 7.82 8.76 5.76
C PRO A 302 8.26 7.31 5.55
N ASN A 303 7.31 6.39 5.66
CA ASN A 303 7.44 4.99 5.30
C ASN A 303 6.92 4.72 3.88
N MET A 304 7.00 3.46 3.42
CA MET A 304 6.54 3.07 2.07
C MET A 304 5.03 3.28 1.84
N ALA A 305 4.18 3.13 2.88
CA ALA A 305 2.74 3.34 2.73
C ALA A 305 2.42 4.82 2.52
N GLN A 306 3.02 5.70 3.32
CA GLN A 306 2.85 7.15 3.20
C GLN A 306 3.44 7.69 1.88
N ALA A 307 4.58 7.15 1.42
CA ALA A 307 5.10 7.47 0.10
C ALA A 307 4.17 6.98 -1.03
N ALA A 308 3.57 5.80 -0.86
CA ALA A 308 2.58 5.26 -1.78
C ALA A 308 1.26 6.04 -1.76
N ASP A 309 0.82 6.56 -0.61
CA ASP A 309 -0.36 7.44 -0.52
C ASP A 309 -0.21 8.69 -1.39
N TYR A 310 0.96 9.29 -1.38
CA TYR A 310 1.28 10.40 -2.29
C TYR A 310 1.25 9.95 -3.75
N SER A 311 2.03 8.91 -4.10
CA SER A 311 2.19 8.44 -5.49
C SER A 311 0.86 7.95 -6.08
N SER A 312 0.08 7.18 -5.32
CA SER A 312 -1.21 6.66 -5.76
C SER A 312 -2.28 7.75 -5.92
N THR A 313 -2.22 8.80 -5.09
CA THR A 313 -3.07 9.99 -5.26
C THR A 313 -2.71 10.72 -6.56
N MET A 314 -1.42 10.88 -6.87
CA MET A 314 -0.98 11.46 -8.14
C MET A 314 -1.41 10.63 -9.34
N LEU A 315 -1.34 9.29 -9.25
CA LEU A 315 -1.85 8.39 -10.30
C LEU A 315 -3.36 8.61 -10.53
N TYR A 316 -4.16 8.62 -9.46
CA TYR A 316 -5.60 8.84 -9.55
C TYR A 316 -5.95 10.20 -10.18
N LEU A 317 -5.36 11.29 -9.71
CA LEU A 317 -5.61 12.64 -10.22
C LEU A 317 -5.18 12.81 -11.69
N ASN A 318 -4.04 12.22 -12.07
CA ASN A 318 -3.63 12.20 -13.49
C ASN A 318 -4.61 11.38 -14.33
N ALA A 319 -5.12 10.26 -13.84
CA ALA A 319 -6.11 9.46 -14.55
C ALA A 319 -7.43 10.20 -14.75
N VAL A 320 -7.92 10.93 -13.74
CA VAL A 320 -9.10 11.82 -13.85
C VAL A 320 -8.85 12.89 -14.91
N LYS A 321 -7.67 13.55 -14.86
CA LYS A 321 -7.29 14.57 -15.83
C LYS A 321 -7.25 14.03 -17.26
N GLU A 322 -6.61 12.89 -17.50
CA GLU A 322 -6.49 12.30 -18.83
C GLU A 322 -7.78 11.67 -19.33
N ALA A 323 -8.64 11.14 -18.45
CA ALA A 323 -9.96 10.65 -18.79
C ALA A 323 -10.95 11.79 -19.11
N GLY A 324 -10.64 13.04 -18.69
CA GLY A 324 -11.53 14.19 -18.82
C GLY A 324 -12.80 14.10 -17.96
N THR A 325 -12.83 13.22 -16.95
CA THR A 325 -13.97 12.92 -16.09
C THR A 325 -13.53 12.17 -14.84
N ASP A 326 -14.37 12.20 -13.80
CA ASP A 326 -14.24 11.35 -12.59
C ASP A 326 -15.07 10.05 -12.69
N ASP A 327 -15.66 9.75 -13.87
CA ASP A 327 -16.40 8.50 -14.10
C ASP A 327 -15.54 7.29 -13.73
N PRO A 328 -15.98 6.42 -12.80
CA PRO A 328 -15.13 5.36 -12.26
C PRO A 328 -14.66 4.35 -13.30
N ASP A 329 -15.46 4.02 -14.30
CA ASP A 329 -15.06 3.04 -15.31
C ASP A 329 -13.97 3.60 -16.22
N LYS A 330 -14.07 4.89 -16.61
CA LYS A 330 -13.08 5.58 -17.44
C LYS A 330 -11.78 5.83 -16.69
N VAL A 331 -11.86 6.31 -15.45
CA VAL A 331 -10.69 6.53 -14.59
C VAL A 331 -9.97 5.22 -14.33
N SER A 332 -10.72 4.13 -14.05
CA SER A 332 -10.18 2.79 -13.84
C SER A 332 -9.39 2.28 -15.06
N ALA A 333 -9.95 2.43 -16.25
CA ALA A 333 -9.28 2.07 -17.51
C ALA A 333 -7.99 2.89 -17.68
N LYS A 334 -8.06 4.21 -17.43
CA LYS A 334 -6.93 5.11 -17.59
C LYS A 334 -5.79 4.78 -16.59
N MET A 335 -6.07 4.53 -15.32
CA MET A 335 -5.04 4.13 -14.34
C MET A 335 -4.27 2.87 -14.77
N ARG A 336 -4.91 1.94 -15.50
CA ARG A 336 -4.27 0.71 -16.01
C ARG A 336 -3.44 0.91 -17.27
N GLU A 337 -3.73 1.95 -18.04
CA GLU A 337 -2.94 2.33 -19.23
C GLU A 337 -1.66 3.08 -18.86
N MET A 338 -1.67 3.81 -17.73
CA MET A 338 -0.58 4.66 -17.30
C MET A 338 0.62 3.87 -16.79
N THR A 339 1.81 4.42 -17.00
CA THR A 339 3.03 4.03 -16.33
C THR A 339 3.38 5.11 -15.30
N VAL A 340 3.55 4.73 -14.06
CA VAL A 340 3.97 5.64 -12.98
C VAL A 340 5.49 5.73 -12.97
N SER A 341 6.00 6.95 -13.05
CA SER A 341 7.42 7.26 -12.88
C SER A 341 7.55 8.51 -12.02
N ASP A 342 7.76 8.32 -10.74
CA ASP A 342 7.85 9.39 -9.74
C ASP A 342 8.89 9.06 -8.66
N MET A 343 8.77 9.66 -7.48
CA MET A 343 9.67 9.39 -6.36
C MET A 343 9.47 8.01 -5.74
N PHE A 344 8.31 7.36 -5.95
CA PHE A 344 8.01 6.03 -5.40
C PHE A 344 8.59 4.91 -6.28
N THR A 345 8.45 5.01 -7.60
CA THR A 345 8.93 4.01 -8.54
C THR A 345 9.21 4.62 -9.92
N LYS A 346 9.97 3.91 -10.75
CA LYS A 346 10.32 4.39 -12.12
C LYS A 346 9.47 3.77 -13.22
N GLU A 347 8.91 2.57 -13.03
CA GLU A 347 8.15 1.85 -14.06
C GLU A 347 6.94 1.10 -13.49
N GLY A 348 6.21 1.75 -12.56
CA GLY A 348 5.05 1.14 -11.91
C GLY A 348 3.86 1.01 -12.86
N LYS A 349 3.13 -0.11 -12.79
CA LYS A 349 1.92 -0.37 -13.59
C LYS A 349 0.84 -1.09 -12.81
N VAL A 350 -0.42 -0.73 -13.05
CA VAL A 350 -1.57 -1.44 -12.50
C VAL A 350 -1.94 -2.59 -13.43
N ARG A 351 -1.90 -3.83 -12.92
CA ARG A 351 -2.33 -5.04 -13.64
C ARG A 351 -3.85 -5.17 -13.68
N VAL A 352 -4.35 -6.09 -14.49
CA VAL A 352 -5.78 -6.39 -14.64
C VAL A 352 -6.44 -6.80 -13.32
N ASP A 353 -5.71 -7.51 -12.44
CA ASP A 353 -6.16 -7.93 -11.10
C ASP A 353 -6.13 -6.80 -10.04
N GLY A 354 -5.72 -5.59 -10.44
CA GLY A 354 -5.60 -4.44 -9.54
C GLY A 354 -4.29 -4.37 -8.76
N ARG A 355 -3.34 -5.31 -8.93
CA ARG A 355 -2.01 -5.18 -8.33
C ARG A 355 -1.19 -4.11 -9.05
N PHE A 356 -0.71 -3.11 -8.31
CA PHE A 356 0.31 -2.19 -8.81
C PHE A 356 1.68 -2.85 -8.70
N VAL A 357 2.34 -3.03 -9.82
CA VAL A 357 3.59 -3.80 -9.93
C VAL A 357 4.77 -2.85 -10.06
N HIS A 358 5.75 -3.03 -9.20
CA HIS A 358 7.00 -2.26 -9.13
C HIS A 358 8.09 -3.10 -8.44
N ASP A 359 9.32 -2.65 -8.45
CA ASP A 359 10.39 -3.30 -7.69
C ASP A 359 10.15 -3.18 -6.18
N MET A 360 10.55 -4.23 -5.45
CA MET A 360 10.66 -4.24 -4.00
C MET A 360 12.14 -4.34 -3.61
N TYR A 361 12.44 -4.02 -2.36
CA TYR A 361 13.82 -4.01 -1.90
C TYR A 361 13.94 -4.78 -0.59
N LEU A 362 15.00 -5.58 -0.50
CA LEU A 362 15.41 -6.21 0.74
C LEU A 362 16.44 -5.31 1.41
N TRP A 363 16.17 -4.96 2.66
CA TRP A 363 17.00 -4.10 3.49
C TRP A 363 17.49 -4.83 4.73
N GLN A 364 18.60 -4.37 5.29
CA GLN A 364 19.06 -4.78 6.61
C GLN A 364 19.16 -3.54 7.52
N VAL A 365 18.71 -3.69 8.75
CA VAL A 365 18.87 -2.66 9.77
C VAL A 365 20.35 -2.50 10.11
N LYS A 366 20.85 -1.27 10.03
CA LYS A 366 22.23 -0.88 10.35
C LYS A 366 22.55 -1.11 11.84
N SER A 367 23.84 -1.31 12.14
CA SER A 367 24.32 -1.14 13.51
C SER A 367 24.41 0.36 13.89
N PRO A 368 24.52 0.68 15.19
CA PRO A 368 24.69 2.06 15.62
C PRO A 368 25.90 2.77 14.96
N GLU A 369 26.99 2.04 14.72
CA GLU A 369 28.22 2.58 14.11
C GLU A 369 28.06 2.87 12.59
N GLU A 370 27.18 2.15 11.92
CA GLU A 370 26.87 2.32 10.50
C GLU A 370 25.94 3.52 10.24
N SER A 371 25.11 3.90 11.20
CA SER A 371 24.17 5.03 11.09
C SER A 371 24.92 6.36 11.23
N LYS A 372 24.73 7.29 10.27
CA LYS A 372 25.48 8.56 10.21
C LYS A 372 24.63 9.80 10.52
N LYS A 373 23.32 9.67 10.55
CA LYS A 373 22.37 10.77 10.77
C LYS A 373 21.05 10.22 11.32
N PRO A 374 20.18 11.06 11.90
CA PRO A 374 18.84 10.62 12.31
C PRO A 374 18.09 9.93 11.18
N TRP A 375 17.36 8.86 11.50
CA TRP A 375 16.58 8.04 10.55
C TRP A 375 17.40 7.26 9.51
N ASP A 376 18.73 7.30 9.56
CA ASP A 376 19.61 6.49 8.70
C ASP A 376 19.74 5.07 9.22
N TYR A 377 18.66 4.29 9.09
CA TYR A 377 18.55 2.98 9.74
C TYR A 377 18.76 1.79 8.83
N LEU A 378 18.61 1.96 7.50
CA LEU A 378 18.60 0.84 6.58
C LEU A 378 19.76 0.89 5.59
N LYS A 379 20.31 -0.29 5.28
CA LYS A 379 21.23 -0.49 4.16
C LYS A 379 20.66 -1.49 3.16
N PRO A 380 20.84 -1.26 1.84
CA PRO A 380 20.31 -2.14 0.82
C PRO A 380 21.03 -3.49 0.82
N VAL A 381 20.26 -4.57 0.62
CA VAL A 381 20.77 -5.93 0.47
C VAL A 381 20.54 -6.42 -0.95
N ALA A 382 19.30 -6.28 -1.45
CA ALA A 382 18.96 -6.71 -2.80
C ALA A 382 17.75 -5.93 -3.35
N THR A 383 17.70 -5.79 -4.66
CA THR A 383 16.48 -5.43 -5.37
C THR A 383 15.75 -6.70 -5.76
N ILE A 384 14.43 -6.73 -5.50
CA ILE A 384 13.54 -7.81 -5.91
C ILE A 384 12.76 -7.27 -7.12
N PRO A 385 13.08 -7.71 -8.33
CA PRO A 385 12.43 -7.19 -9.53
C PRO A 385 10.91 -7.38 -9.50
N ALA A 386 10.17 -6.43 -10.04
CA ALA A 386 8.71 -6.41 -10.11
C ALA A 386 8.08 -7.76 -10.53
N ALA A 387 8.69 -8.45 -11.50
CA ALA A 387 8.23 -9.75 -11.99
C ALA A 387 8.35 -10.90 -10.95
N GLN A 388 9.15 -10.72 -9.90
CA GLN A 388 9.37 -11.69 -8.83
C GLN A 388 8.74 -11.25 -7.50
N ALA A 389 8.48 -9.94 -7.35
CA ALA A 389 8.00 -9.36 -6.12
C ALA A 389 6.54 -9.69 -5.82
N PHE A 390 5.71 -9.94 -6.84
CA PHE A 390 4.27 -10.12 -6.70
C PHE A 390 3.79 -11.43 -7.32
N GLN A 391 2.67 -11.94 -6.78
CA GLN A 391 2.06 -13.18 -7.24
C GLN A 391 1.89 -13.19 -8.77
N PRO A 392 2.32 -14.26 -9.48
CA PRO A 392 2.10 -14.39 -10.91
C PRO A 392 0.61 -14.40 -11.26
N LEU A 393 0.24 -13.80 -12.41
CA LEU A 393 -1.17 -13.81 -12.85
C LEU A 393 -1.72 -15.23 -13.09
N SER A 394 -0.86 -16.19 -13.43
CA SER A 394 -1.24 -17.61 -13.57
C SER A 394 -1.78 -18.24 -12.28
N GLU A 395 -1.42 -17.69 -11.13
CA GLU A 395 -1.86 -18.13 -9.80
C GLU A 395 -3.02 -17.29 -9.25
N SER A 396 -3.42 -16.24 -9.97
CA SER A 396 -4.47 -15.32 -9.53
C SER A 396 -5.83 -16.02 -9.46
N LYS A 397 -6.60 -15.68 -8.43
CA LYS A 397 -8.00 -16.08 -8.24
C LYS A 397 -8.98 -14.96 -8.62
N CYS A 398 -8.49 -13.92 -9.29
CA CYS A 398 -9.29 -12.80 -9.75
C CYS A 398 -10.08 -13.16 -11.01
N ASP A 399 -11.39 -12.96 -11.00
CA ASP A 399 -12.29 -13.23 -12.13
C ASP A 399 -12.00 -12.35 -13.36
N LEU A 400 -11.29 -11.23 -13.18
CA LEU A 400 -10.89 -10.36 -14.27
C LEU A 400 -9.69 -10.91 -15.07
N VAL A 401 -8.96 -11.87 -14.52
CA VAL A 401 -7.84 -12.54 -15.19
C VAL A 401 -8.39 -13.65 -16.07
N LYS A 402 -8.33 -13.44 -17.39
CA LYS A 402 -8.69 -14.50 -18.34
C LYS A 402 -7.64 -15.61 -18.27
N LYS A 403 -8.09 -16.81 -17.92
CA LYS A 403 -7.26 -18.03 -17.93
C LYS A 403 -7.20 -18.63 -19.33
#